data_d95aabf68c2dcc5140aa280b1f2dec01
#
_entry.id   d95aabf68c2dcc5140aa280b1f2dec01
#
_cell.length_a   1.000
_cell.length_b   1.000
_cell.length_c   1.000
_cell.angle_alpha   90.00
_cell.angle_beta   90.00
_cell.angle_gamma   90.00
#
_symmetry.space_group_name_H-M   'P 1'
#
loop_
_entity.id
_entity.type
_entity.pdbx_description
1 polymer ?
#
loop_
_entity_poly.entity_id
_entity_poly.type
_entity_poly.pdbx_seq_one_letter_code
_entity_poly.pdbx_strand_id
1 'polypeptide(L)'
;ICFMVKSAFVSDGVPTLAFVRTLFHDPRLSASLLNSLKLGIITTLLTFLISMPLAWLMVRCNFTGKGLLSSLLLLPLVLPPFVGAIGLRQVLARYGAVNQLLDTLGIVPLTSGIDWLAGGLGCVVILQTLHLYPIMFLQLSAALANVDRSLEEAGQSLGSHGFRLFRTITLPLMLPGVFAGASLIFIWAFTDLGTPLI
;
A
#
# COMPACT_ATOMS: atom_id res chain seq x y z
N ILE A 1 -18.32 -13.28 14.72
CA ILE A 1 -18.80 -12.30 13.72
C ILE A 1 -20.30 -12.08 13.89
N CYS A 2 -21.18 -13.10 13.79
CA CYS A 2 -22.63 -12.93 13.95
C CYS A 2 -23.03 -12.27 15.27
N PHE A 3 -22.36 -12.60 16.38
CA PHE A 3 -22.63 -11.99 17.70
C PHE A 3 -22.26 -10.51 17.71
N MET A 4 -21.10 -10.16 17.14
CA MET A 4 -20.64 -8.77 17.05
C MET A 4 -21.55 -7.91 16.16
N VAL A 5 -22.00 -8.45 15.02
CA VAL A 5 -22.97 -7.76 14.16
C VAL A 5 -24.30 -7.58 14.89
N LYS A 6 -24.80 -8.62 15.58
CA LYS A 6 -26.04 -8.54 16.36
C LYS A 6 -25.93 -7.46 17.46
N SER A 7 -24.83 -7.43 18.21
CA SER A 7 -24.66 -6.42 19.29
C SER A 7 -24.47 -4.99 18.76
N ALA A 8 -24.04 -4.81 17.52
CA ALA A 8 -23.91 -3.49 16.88
C ALA A 8 -25.28 -2.91 16.45
N PHE A 9 -26.26 -3.77 16.17
CA PHE A 9 -27.59 -3.37 15.68
C PHE A 9 -28.74 -3.66 16.64
N VAL A 10 -28.47 -4.27 17.81
CA VAL A 10 -29.50 -4.61 18.79
C VAL A 10 -29.03 -4.12 20.17
N SER A 11 -29.78 -3.19 20.77
CA SER A 11 -29.65 -2.76 22.17
C SER A 11 -30.89 -3.16 22.91
N ASP A 12 -30.73 -3.90 24.03
CA ASP A 12 -31.83 -4.37 24.87
C ASP A 12 -32.93 -5.14 24.12
N GLY A 13 -32.53 -5.91 23.09
CA GLY A 13 -33.46 -6.72 22.29
C GLY A 13 -34.21 -5.95 21.20
N VAL A 14 -34.00 -4.65 21.05
CA VAL A 14 -34.63 -3.81 20.04
C VAL A 14 -33.60 -3.45 18.95
N PRO A 15 -33.93 -3.61 17.65
CA PRO A 15 -33.08 -3.14 16.57
C PRO A 15 -32.90 -1.63 16.65
N THR A 16 -31.66 -1.17 16.71
CA THR A 16 -31.33 0.26 16.83
C THR A 16 -30.15 0.64 15.97
N LEU A 17 -30.21 1.81 15.37
CA LEU A 17 -29.10 2.46 14.68
C LEU A 17 -28.37 3.47 15.56
N ALA A 18 -28.65 3.46 16.87
CA ALA A 18 -28.07 4.44 17.81
C ALA A 18 -26.53 4.41 17.77
N PHE A 19 -25.91 3.23 17.73
CA PHE A 19 -24.46 3.09 17.65
C PHE A 19 -23.88 3.68 16.36
N VAL A 20 -24.55 3.46 15.22
CA VAL A 20 -24.15 4.05 13.94
C VAL A 20 -24.28 5.57 13.99
N ARG A 21 -25.36 6.07 14.57
CA ARG A 21 -25.57 7.51 14.75
C ARG A 21 -24.52 8.14 15.67
N THR A 22 -24.16 7.49 16.76
CA THR A 22 -23.10 7.93 17.67
C THR A 22 -21.75 8.05 16.96
N LEU A 23 -21.45 7.14 16.03
CA LEU A 23 -20.23 7.14 15.25
C LEU A 23 -20.05 8.43 14.43
N PHE A 24 -21.14 9.00 13.93
CA PHE A 24 -21.15 10.26 13.17
C PHE A 24 -21.32 11.52 14.06
N HIS A 25 -21.83 11.38 15.27
CA HIS A 25 -22.05 12.51 16.18
C HIS A 25 -20.87 12.74 17.15
N ASP A 26 -20.09 11.70 17.44
CA ASP A 26 -18.88 11.86 18.26
C ASP A 26 -17.71 12.36 17.39
N PRO A 27 -17.19 13.57 17.67
CA PRO A 27 -16.09 14.15 16.87
C PRO A 27 -14.82 13.28 16.87
N ARG A 28 -14.59 12.50 17.93
CA ARG A 28 -13.41 11.62 18.02
C ARG A 28 -13.56 10.40 17.12
N LEU A 29 -14.73 9.78 17.11
CA LEU A 29 -15.01 8.60 16.30
C LEU A 29 -15.05 8.96 14.81
N SER A 30 -15.66 10.08 14.46
CA SER A 30 -15.71 10.56 13.08
C SER A 30 -14.32 10.94 12.55
N ALA A 31 -13.48 11.59 13.38
CA ALA A 31 -12.11 11.90 13.02
C ALA A 31 -11.26 10.64 12.82
N SER A 32 -11.42 9.63 13.68
CA SER A 32 -10.73 8.35 13.55
C SER A 32 -11.12 7.61 12.27
N LEU A 33 -12.41 7.58 11.96
CA LEU A 33 -12.92 6.97 10.72
C LEU A 33 -12.39 7.69 9.48
N LEU A 34 -12.34 9.02 9.51
CA LEU A 34 -11.80 9.83 8.42
C LEU A 34 -10.28 9.57 8.23
N ASN A 35 -9.55 9.44 9.32
CA ASN A 35 -8.12 9.11 9.27
C ASN A 35 -7.86 7.71 8.71
N SER A 36 -8.65 6.71 9.12
CA SER A 36 -8.56 5.35 8.55
C SER A 36 -8.89 5.35 7.06
N LEU A 37 -9.89 6.12 6.64
CA LEU A 37 -10.26 6.25 5.23
C LEU A 37 -9.12 6.90 4.40
N LYS A 38 -8.55 8.00 4.91
CA LYS A 38 -7.40 8.66 4.28
C LYS A 38 -6.21 7.71 4.18
N LEU A 39 -5.91 7.00 5.26
CA LEU A 39 -4.84 6.03 5.34
C LEU A 39 -5.05 4.92 4.30
N GLY A 40 -6.23 4.32 4.21
CA GLY A 40 -6.57 3.30 3.22
C GLY A 40 -6.40 3.79 1.79
N ILE A 41 -6.92 4.98 1.47
CA ILE A 41 -6.81 5.55 0.12
C ILE A 41 -5.37 5.87 -0.25
N ILE A 42 -4.63 6.58 0.62
CA ILE A 42 -3.26 7.01 0.34
C ILE A 42 -2.33 5.80 0.22
N THR A 43 -2.44 4.82 1.12
CA THR A 43 -1.66 3.59 1.07
C THR A 43 -1.94 2.82 -0.23
N THR A 44 -3.20 2.69 -0.63
CA THR A 44 -3.57 2.01 -1.89
C THR A 44 -2.98 2.72 -3.11
N LEU A 45 -3.02 4.05 -3.16
CA LEU A 45 -2.43 4.81 -4.25
C LEU A 45 -0.91 4.68 -4.29
N LEU A 46 -0.24 4.78 -3.15
CA LEU A 46 1.22 4.67 -3.09
C LEU A 46 1.70 3.25 -3.42
N THR A 47 1.02 2.22 -2.92
CA THR A 47 1.33 0.83 -3.29
C THR A 47 1.15 0.59 -4.80
N PHE A 48 0.09 1.14 -5.40
CA PHE A 48 -0.11 1.07 -6.85
C PHE A 48 1.02 1.77 -7.61
N LEU A 49 1.39 2.99 -7.22
CA LEU A 49 2.46 3.77 -7.87
C LEU A 49 3.82 3.07 -7.80
N ILE A 50 4.15 2.43 -6.68
CA ILE A 50 5.40 1.68 -6.52
C ILE A 50 5.33 0.35 -7.27
N SER A 51 4.23 -0.38 -7.16
CA SER A 51 4.11 -1.73 -7.72
C SER A 51 3.96 -1.75 -9.23
N MET A 52 3.39 -0.69 -9.83
CA MET A 52 3.15 -0.64 -11.27
C MET A 52 4.45 -0.70 -12.10
N PRO A 53 5.46 0.16 -11.87
CA PRO A 53 6.73 0.09 -12.59
C PRO A 53 7.48 -1.21 -12.30
N LEU A 54 7.40 -1.73 -11.06
CA LEU A 54 8.03 -3.01 -10.70
C LEU A 54 7.38 -4.18 -11.44
N ALA A 55 6.06 -4.23 -11.51
CA ALA A 55 5.32 -5.25 -12.25
C ALA A 55 5.66 -5.17 -13.75
N TRP A 56 5.72 -3.96 -14.31
CA TRP A 56 6.12 -3.75 -15.69
C TRP A 56 7.52 -4.28 -15.96
N LEU A 57 8.49 -3.90 -15.13
CA LEU A 57 9.88 -4.37 -15.23
C LEU A 57 9.97 -5.90 -15.18
N MET A 58 9.25 -6.50 -14.22
CA MET A 58 9.29 -7.95 -14.01
C MET A 58 8.58 -8.75 -15.09
N VAL A 59 7.50 -8.25 -15.67
CA VAL A 59 6.73 -8.99 -16.69
C VAL A 59 7.27 -8.74 -18.11
N ARG A 60 7.63 -7.50 -18.42
CA ARG A 60 7.99 -7.10 -19.80
C ARG A 60 9.49 -7.15 -20.09
N CYS A 61 10.35 -7.02 -19.07
CA CYS A 61 11.79 -7.03 -19.26
C CYS A 61 12.41 -8.38 -18.89
N ASN A 62 13.42 -8.79 -19.65
CA ASN A 62 14.27 -9.93 -19.32
C ASN A 62 15.67 -9.41 -19.01
N PHE A 63 16.14 -9.65 -17.80
CA PHE A 63 17.46 -9.24 -17.31
C PHE A 63 18.05 -10.30 -16.38
N THR A 64 19.38 -10.28 -16.26
CA THR A 64 20.12 -11.17 -15.34
C THR A 64 19.80 -10.77 -13.89
N GLY A 65 19.50 -11.76 -13.04
CA GLY A 65 19.12 -11.49 -11.64
C GLY A 65 17.63 -11.28 -11.38
N LYS A 66 16.76 -11.45 -12.41
CA LYS A 66 15.30 -11.32 -12.29
C LYS A 66 14.72 -12.17 -11.15
N GLY A 67 15.18 -13.41 -10.98
CA GLY A 67 14.73 -14.30 -9.91
C GLY A 67 15.10 -13.77 -8.51
N LEU A 68 16.33 -13.27 -8.34
CA LEU A 68 16.76 -12.66 -7.08
C LEU A 68 15.95 -11.43 -6.74
N LEU A 69 15.73 -10.54 -7.72
CA LEU A 69 14.92 -9.33 -7.52
C LEU A 69 13.47 -9.69 -7.16
N SER A 70 12.89 -10.72 -7.81
CA SER A 70 11.54 -11.20 -7.48
C SER A 70 11.43 -11.66 -6.03
N SER A 71 12.42 -12.45 -5.56
CA SER A 71 12.46 -12.92 -4.17
C SER A 71 12.60 -11.75 -3.18
N LEU A 72 13.43 -10.77 -3.49
CA LEU A 72 13.61 -9.58 -2.66
C LEU A 72 12.34 -8.71 -2.59
N LEU A 73 11.63 -8.57 -3.72
CA LEU A 73 10.37 -7.81 -3.77
C LEU A 73 9.27 -8.47 -2.93
N LEU A 74 9.29 -9.78 -2.78
CA LEU A 74 8.31 -10.52 -1.99
C LEU A 74 8.71 -10.70 -0.51
N LEU A 75 9.94 -10.32 -0.14
CA LEU A 75 10.44 -10.48 1.22
C LEU A 75 9.55 -9.85 2.30
N PRO A 76 9.01 -8.62 2.11
CA PRO A 76 8.15 -8.01 3.13
C PRO A 76 6.86 -8.80 3.42
N LEU A 77 6.39 -9.62 2.47
CA LEU A 77 5.20 -10.44 2.67
C LEU A 77 5.42 -11.59 3.67
N VAL A 78 6.66 -12.06 3.81
CA VAL A 78 7.01 -13.14 4.72
C VAL A 78 7.12 -12.65 6.18
N LEU A 79 7.41 -11.36 6.37
CA LEU A 79 7.57 -10.77 7.69
C LEU A 79 6.20 -10.42 8.30
N PRO A 80 5.94 -10.75 9.57
CA PRO A 80 4.75 -10.24 10.26
C PRO A 80 4.71 -8.71 10.23
N PRO A 81 3.51 -8.08 10.03
CA PRO A 81 3.38 -6.64 9.83
C PRO A 81 4.08 -5.80 10.91
N PHE A 82 3.90 -6.17 12.18
CA PHE A 82 4.50 -5.44 13.31
C PHE A 82 6.03 -5.58 13.39
N VAL A 83 6.59 -6.71 12.94
CA VAL A 83 8.06 -6.88 12.89
C VAL A 83 8.67 -5.97 11.84
N GLY A 84 8.03 -5.87 10.66
CA GLY A 84 8.41 -4.91 9.63
C GLY A 84 8.34 -3.47 10.12
N ALA A 85 7.27 -3.11 10.84
CA ALA A 85 7.08 -1.77 11.41
C ALA A 85 8.16 -1.44 12.46
N ILE A 86 8.49 -2.37 13.37
CA ILE A 86 9.57 -2.18 14.35
C ILE A 86 10.92 -2.03 13.65
N GLY A 87 11.23 -2.87 12.66
CA GLY A 87 12.46 -2.79 11.89
C GLY A 87 12.61 -1.45 11.16
N LEU A 88 11.56 -1.00 10.46
CA LEU A 88 11.55 0.29 9.78
C LEU A 88 11.66 1.46 10.77
N ARG A 89 11.02 1.36 11.94
CA ARG A 89 11.17 2.34 13.01
C ARG A 89 12.62 2.45 13.45
N GLN A 90 13.34 1.35 13.66
CA GLN A 90 14.74 1.38 14.02
C GLN A 90 15.63 1.99 12.93
N VAL A 91 15.30 1.77 11.66
CA VAL A 91 16.05 2.32 10.52
C VAL A 91 15.77 3.81 10.32
N LEU A 92 14.52 4.24 10.45
CA LEU A 92 14.05 5.60 10.14
C LEU A 92 13.93 6.52 11.37
N ALA A 93 14.14 6.01 12.59
CA ALA A 93 14.14 6.83 13.80
C ALA A 93 15.23 7.91 13.76
N ARG A 94 15.11 8.92 14.62
CA ARG A 94 16.05 10.03 14.73
C ARG A 94 17.52 9.59 14.86
N TYR A 95 17.76 8.50 15.58
CA TYR A 95 19.09 7.88 15.73
C TYR A 95 19.25 6.60 14.93
N GLY A 96 18.39 6.38 13.93
CA GLY A 96 18.38 5.19 13.11
C GLY A 96 19.49 5.14 12.06
N ALA A 97 19.60 3.98 11.40
CA ALA A 97 20.67 3.71 10.43
C ALA A 97 20.74 4.73 9.29
N VAL A 98 19.58 5.28 8.84
CA VAL A 98 19.54 6.30 7.77
C VAL A 98 20.23 7.58 8.22
N ASN A 99 19.91 8.08 9.42
CA ASN A 99 20.55 9.30 9.93
C ASN A 99 22.03 9.10 10.26
N GLN A 100 22.43 7.92 10.73
CA GLN A 100 23.83 7.58 10.90
C GLN A 100 24.61 7.59 9.57
N LEU A 101 23.99 7.07 8.52
CA LEU A 101 24.57 7.08 7.18
C LEU A 101 24.66 8.51 6.63
N LEU A 102 23.64 9.34 6.84
CA LEU A 102 23.66 10.75 6.45
C LEU A 102 24.72 11.56 7.21
N ASP A 103 24.97 11.26 8.49
CA ASP A 103 26.00 11.86 9.30
C ASP A 103 27.41 11.45 8.80
N THR A 104 27.62 10.16 8.52
CA THR A 104 28.90 9.69 7.95
C THR A 104 29.18 10.26 6.57
N LEU A 105 28.15 10.59 5.78
CA LEU A 105 28.27 11.27 4.49
C LEU A 105 28.42 12.80 4.63
N GLY A 106 28.36 13.34 5.86
CA GLY A 106 28.49 14.78 6.12
C GLY A 106 27.27 15.62 5.66
N ILE A 107 26.14 14.99 5.37
CA ILE A 107 24.93 15.66 4.84
C ILE A 107 24.09 16.26 5.97
N VAL A 108 23.87 15.51 7.05
CA VAL A 108 23.04 15.92 8.19
C VAL A 108 23.72 15.44 9.47
N PRO A 109 24.10 16.34 10.40
CA PRO A 109 24.71 15.93 11.66
C PRO A 109 23.69 15.21 12.55
N LEU A 110 24.14 14.19 13.27
CA LEU A 110 23.28 13.33 14.13
C LEU A 110 22.51 14.13 15.19
N THR A 111 23.05 15.26 15.61
CA THR A 111 22.42 16.19 16.56
C THR A 111 21.14 16.83 16.01
N SER A 112 21.07 17.03 14.69
CA SER A 112 19.90 17.55 13.97
C SER A 112 19.17 16.46 13.17
N GLY A 113 19.39 15.19 13.50
CA GLY A 113 18.82 14.04 12.79
C GLY A 113 17.31 14.19 12.58
N ILE A 114 16.89 13.93 11.36
CA ILE A 114 15.50 14.04 10.95
C ILE A 114 14.74 12.85 11.54
N ASP A 115 13.67 13.13 12.28
CA ASP A 115 12.74 12.08 12.68
C ASP A 115 11.74 11.83 11.56
N TRP A 116 12.06 10.87 10.69
CA TRP A 116 11.23 10.48 9.56
C TRP A 116 9.88 9.90 9.98
N LEU A 117 9.76 9.54 11.26
CA LEU A 117 8.59 8.88 11.84
C LEU A 117 7.77 9.83 12.74
N ALA A 118 8.24 11.05 13.00
CA ALA A 118 7.51 12.04 13.79
C ALA A 118 6.20 12.52 13.15
N GLY A 119 5.92 12.08 11.93
CA GLY A 119 4.84 12.56 11.08
C GLY A 119 3.45 11.93 11.31
N GLY A 120 3.18 11.22 12.40
CA GLY A 120 1.84 10.67 12.66
C GLY A 120 1.32 9.78 11.52
N LEU A 121 0.21 10.17 10.85
CA LEU A 121 -0.39 9.42 9.75
C LEU A 121 0.58 9.15 8.58
N GLY A 122 1.50 10.06 8.29
CA GLY A 122 2.46 9.90 7.21
C GLY A 122 3.41 8.71 7.41
N CYS A 123 3.89 8.54 8.64
CA CYS A 123 4.70 7.39 9.02
C CYS A 123 3.95 6.07 8.80
N VAL A 124 2.73 5.97 9.32
CA VAL A 124 1.89 4.78 9.19
C VAL A 124 1.65 4.45 7.71
N VAL A 125 1.37 5.46 6.87
CA VAL A 125 1.21 5.28 5.43
C VAL A 125 2.46 4.69 4.78
N ILE A 126 3.65 5.21 5.11
CA ILE A 126 4.92 4.69 4.56
C ILE A 126 5.14 3.24 4.99
N LEU A 127 4.96 2.94 6.29
CA LEU A 127 5.13 1.59 6.83
C LEU A 127 4.17 0.60 6.16
N GLN A 128 2.89 0.95 6.07
CA GLN A 128 1.89 0.11 5.41
C GLN A 128 2.16 -0.05 3.91
N THR A 129 2.55 1.01 3.23
CA THR A 129 2.91 0.95 1.80
C THR A 129 4.04 -0.04 1.56
N LEU A 130 5.13 0.05 2.36
CA LEU A 130 6.28 -0.84 2.26
C LEU A 130 5.97 -2.29 2.65
N HIS A 131 4.94 -2.52 3.46
CA HIS A 131 4.50 -3.86 3.82
C HIS A 131 3.53 -4.45 2.77
N LEU A 132 2.61 -3.64 2.24
CA LEU A 132 1.52 -4.12 1.39
C LEU A 132 1.83 -4.06 -0.12
N TYR A 133 2.89 -3.35 -0.56
CA TYR A 133 3.20 -3.26 -2.00
C TYR A 133 3.40 -4.63 -2.67
N PRO A 134 3.91 -5.70 -2.02
CA PRO A 134 4.05 -6.98 -2.70
C PRO A 134 2.72 -7.60 -3.12
N ILE A 135 1.64 -7.35 -2.37
CA ILE A 135 0.29 -7.82 -2.72
C ILE A 135 -0.16 -7.15 -4.01
N MET A 136 -0.04 -5.81 -4.11
CA MET A 136 -0.34 -5.06 -5.33
C MET A 136 0.55 -5.51 -6.49
N PHE A 137 1.85 -5.68 -6.23
CA PHE A 137 2.81 -6.15 -7.23
C PHE A 137 2.42 -7.50 -7.83
N LEU A 138 2.00 -8.48 -7.01
CA LEU A 138 1.53 -9.78 -7.49
C LEU A 138 0.28 -9.66 -8.36
N GLN A 139 -0.71 -8.88 -7.92
CA GLN A 139 -1.95 -8.67 -8.67
C GLN A 139 -1.70 -7.97 -10.02
N LEU A 140 -0.87 -6.92 -10.00
CA LEU A 140 -0.50 -6.20 -11.24
C LEU A 140 0.34 -7.07 -12.17
N SER A 141 1.27 -7.87 -11.63
CA SER A 141 2.09 -8.77 -12.43
C SER A 141 1.25 -9.85 -13.09
N ALA A 142 0.29 -10.45 -12.37
CA ALA A 142 -0.64 -11.42 -12.92
C ALA A 142 -1.56 -10.78 -13.98
N ALA A 143 -2.10 -9.59 -13.71
CA ALA A 143 -2.94 -8.87 -14.68
C ALA A 143 -2.17 -8.54 -15.94
N LEU A 144 -0.94 -8.03 -15.83
CA LEU A 144 -0.09 -7.67 -16.96
C LEU A 144 0.37 -8.89 -17.77
N ALA A 145 0.62 -10.03 -17.10
CA ALA A 145 0.96 -11.27 -17.78
C ALA A 145 -0.18 -11.82 -18.64
N ASN A 146 -1.43 -11.53 -18.24
CA ASN A 146 -2.64 -11.94 -18.98
C ASN A 146 -3.00 -10.98 -20.14
N VAL A 147 -2.36 -9.82 -20.26
CA VAL A 147 -2.57 -8.93 -21.42
C VAL A 147 -1.87 -9.52 -22.62
N ASP A 148 -2.65 -9.81 -23.67
CA ASP A 148 -2.13 -10.33 -24.93
C ASP A 148 -1.26 -9.27 -25.62
N ARG A 149 -0.03 -9.65 -25.94
CA ARG A 149 0.93 -8.79 -26.64
C ARG A 149 0.46 -8.40 -28.04
N SER A 150 -0.34 -9.24 -28.69
CA SER A 150 -0.90 -8.95 -30.01
C SER A 150 -1.75 -7.68 -30.02
N LEU A 151 -2.47 -7.39 -28.92
CA LEU A 151 -3.26 -6.16 -28.77
C LEU A 151 -2.37 -4.92 -28.65
N GLU A 152 -1.23 -5.05 -27.97
CA GLU A 152 -0.25 -3.97 -27.85
C GLU A 152 0.44 -3.72 -29.20
N GLU A 153 0.79 -4.78 -29.94
CA GLU A 153 1.40 -4.71 -31.28
C GLU A 153 0.42 -4.09 -32.31
N ALA A 154 -0.85 -4.49 -32.27
CA ALA A 154 -1.89 -3.88 -33.10
C ALA A 154 -2.06 -2.38 -32.79
N GLY A 155 -2.04 -2.01 -31.49
CA GLY A 155 -2.07 -0.60 -31.08
C GLY A 155 -0.86 0.19 -31.57
N GLN A 156 0.33 -0.42 -31.56
CA GLN A 156 1.55 0.19 -32.10
C GLN A 156 1.45 0.39 -33.62
N SER A 157 0.91 -0.57 -34.35
CA SER A 157 0.68 -0.48 -35.80
C SER A 157 -0.29 0.66 -36.15
N LEU A 158 -1.22 1.00 -35.26
CA LEU A 158 -2.14 2.13 -35.36
C LEU A 158 -1.54 3.45 -34.87
N GLY A 159 -0.22 3.50 -34.57
CA GLY A 159 0.50 4.71 -34.18
C GLY A 159 0.42 5.06 -32.69
N SER A 160 -0.06 4.14 -31.85
CA SER A 160 -0.07 4.34 -30.39
C SER A 160 1.23 3.80 -29.79
N HIS A 161 2.08 4.66 -29.21
CA HIS A 161 3.37 4.27 -28.64
C HIS A 161 3.54 4.74 -27.18
N GLY A 162 4.43 4.10 -26.44
CA GLY A 162 4.87 4.49 -25.12
C GLY A 162 3.74 4.66 -24.09
N PHE A 163 3.69 5.79 -23.40
CA PHE A 163 2.69 6.06 -22.36
C PHE A 163 1.25 6.10 -22.92
N ARG A 164 1.06 6.51 -24.17
CA ARG A 164 -0.26 6.50 -24.81
C ARG A 164 -0.79 5.08 -24.96
N LEU A 165 0.05 4.16 -25.45
CA LEU A 165 -0.29 2.73 -25.55
C LEU A 165 -0.67 2.15 -24.19
N PHE A 166 0.16 2.43 -23.18
CA PHE A 166 -0.08 1.99 -21.82
C PHE A 166 -1.44 2.46 -21.30
N ARG A 167 -1.74 3.75 -21.42
CA ARG A 167 -2.98 4.34 -20.89
C ARG A 167 -4.24 3.90 -21.64
N THR A 168 -4.14 3.68 -22.97
CA THR A 168 -5.31 3.42 -23.82
C THR A 168 -5.59 1.94 -24.01
N ILE A 169 -4.60 1.07 -23.90
CA ILE A 169 -4.74 -0.37 -24.18
C ILE A 169 -4.37 -1.19 -22.93
N THR A 170 -3.12 -1.09 -22.45
CA THR A 170 -2.62 -1.98 -21.41
C THR A 170 -3.34 -1.74 -20.07
N LEU A 171 -3.44 -0.50 -19.61
CA LEU A 171 -4.05 -0.17 -18.32
C LEU A 171 -5.55 -0.55 -18.25
N PRO A 172 -6.39 -0.26 -19.25
CA PRO A 172 -7.79 -0.71 -19.24
C PRO A 172 -7.94 -2.24 -19.19
N LEU A 173 -7.09 -2.98 -19.87
CA LEU A 173 -7.10 -4.44 -19.84
C LEU A 173 -6.65 -5.01 -18.48
N MET A 174 -5.81 -4.27 -17.76
CA MET A 174 -5.36 -4.62 -16.41
C MET A 174 -6.34 -4.22 -15.30
N LEU A 175 -7.36 -3.41 -15.59
CA LEU A 175 -8.27 -2.86 -14.57
C LEU A 175 -8.84 -3.92 -13.60
N PRO A 176 -9.26 -5.12 -14.04
CA PRO A 176 -9.75 -6.14 -13.09
C PRO A 176 -8.72 -6.50 -12.03
N GLY A 177 -7.44 -6.66 -12.40
CA GLY A 177 -6.35 -6.93 -11.47
C GLY A 177 -6.01 -5.72 -10.59
N VAL A 178 -6.07 -4.51 -11.14
CA VAL A 178 -5.90 -3.27 -10.38
C VAL A 178 -6.97 -3.15 -9.30
N PHE A 179 -8.25 -3.39 -9.65
CA PHE A 179 -9.34 -3.36 -8.67
C PHE A 179 -9.21 -4.45 -7.61
N ALA A 180 -8.82 -5.67 -7.99
CA ALA A 180 -8.60 -6.75 -7.03
C ALA A 180 -7.51 -6.39 -6.03
N GLY A 181 -6.35 -5.92 -6.50
CA GLY A 181 -5.25 -5.48 -5.65
C GLY A 181 -5.62 -4.28 -4.78
N ALA A 182 -6.24 -3.27 -5.37
CA ALA A 182 -6.66 -2.06 -4.67
C ALA A 182 -7.66 -2.35 -3.55
N SER A 183 -8.65 -3.20 -3.81
CA SER A 183 -9.66 -3.60 -2.81
C SER A 183 -9.02 -4.34 -1.63
N LEU A 184 -8.12 -5.29 -1.90
CA LEU A 184 -7.41 -6.02 -0.85
C LEU A 184 -6.60 -5.08 0.02
N ILE A 185 -5.79 -4.22 -0.58
CA ILE A 185 -4.93 -3.29 0.16
C ILE A 185 -5.75 -2.27 0.93
N PHE A 186 -6.82 -1.74 0.32
CA PHE A 186 -7.70 -0.80 1.00
C PHE A 186 -8.32 -1.41 2.25
N ILE A 187 -8.86 -2.64 2.16
CA ILE A 187 -9.44 -3.34 3.31
C ILE A 187 -8.39 -3.57 4.40
N TRP A 188 -7.20 -4.04 4.04
CA TRP A 188 -6.12 -4.26 5.00
C TRP A 188 -5.67 -2.96 5.66
N ALA A 189 -5.40 -1.92 4.89
CA ALA A 189 -4.95 -0.63 5.41
C ALA A 189 -6.02 0.08 6.25
N PHE A 190 -7.29 -0.06 5.89
CA PHE A 190 -8.42 0.51 6.62
C PHE A 190 -8.67 -0.20 7.97
N THR A 191 -8.45 -1.52 8.03
CA THR A 191 -8.72 -2.34 9.23
C THR A 191 -7.50 -2.60 10.10
N ASP A 192 -6.31 -2.14 9.68
CA ASP A 192 -5.09 -2.34 10.44
C ASP A 192 -5.09 -1.48 11.72
N LEU A 193 -5.09 -2.16 12.85
CA LEU A 193 -4.95 -1.55 14.18
C LEU A 193 -3.52 -1.70 14.73
N GLY A 194 -2.72 -2.59 14.17
CA GLY A 194 -1.39 -2.92 14.68
C GLY A 194 -0.35 -1.85 14.41
N THR A 195 -0.29 -1.39 13.17
CA THR A 195 0.70 -0.40 12.72
C THR A 195 0.53 0.98 13.40
N PRO A 196 -0.71 1.53 13.60
CA PRO A 196 -0.89 2.80 14.30
C PRO A 196 -0.58 2.76 15.79
N LEU A 197 -0.49 1.58 16.42
CA LEU A 197 -0.22 1.42 17.85
C LEU A 197 1.28 1.38 18.18
N ILE A 198 2.16 1.30 17.19
CA ILE A 198 3.63 1.26 17.33
C ILE A 198 4.24 2.65 17.13
#